data_42781082492b39cc32b4e566e798d8da
#
_entry.id   42781082492b39cc32b4e566e798d8da
#
_cell.length_a   1.000
_cell.length_b   1.000
_cell.length_c   1.000
_cell.angle_alpha   90.00
_cell.angle_beta   90.00
_cell.angle_gamma   90.00
#
_symmetry.space_group_name_H-M   'P 1'
#
loop_
_entity.id
_entity.type
_entity.pdbx_description
1 polymer ?
#
loop_
_entity_poly.entity_id
_entity_poly.type
_entity_poly.pdbx_seq_one_letter_code
_entity_poly.pdbx_strand_id
1 'polypeptide(L)'
;MEFWVNSAQSLPYFFITAPVNEKMIEMLESEIIPRLLGLHAISPGQRELMDADPHYPLFTLVFDREGYSPALFKRLWERYRIAVLTYRKHVKDEWDEGVFQEVRVDTRLGETAMQLHEEEVLLDNYSMREVRRLTASGHQTSIITSNRVLAIALIASHMFGRWVQENFFRYLRQEYAFDGIIKYAVDKLDDNYMVVNREYRNITYRIKKTREKLSRFKATLYDHRQAAPQEKDNDKPTMHMKKWFTRQLELTEKIEEVNARVNSMVEKRKTIKYKIPLGEIPESSRYVQLHQESKMFQNIIKMIAYRAETALANKLMPYYSRAEDEVRSLIKAITKLSIDLMPDMDKRELSITLYPLSNNRSQKALEKIIDEVNASKAIYPGTDLVMVFKMTTI
;
A
#
# COMPACT_ATOMS: atom_id res chain seq x y z
N MET A 1 7.12 12.23 -4.96
CA MET A 1 6.64 10.91 -4.44
C MET A 1 6.61 10.98 -2.93
N GLU A 2 5.71 10.27 -2.28
CA GLU A 2 5.64 10.19 -0.82
C GLU A 2 5.70 8.71 -0.40
N PHE A 3 6.55 8.42 0.58
CA PHE A 3 6.65 7.11 1.22
C PHE A 3 6.02 7.20 2.61
N TRP A 4 4.96 6.48 2.83
CA TRP A 4 4.24 6.44 4.10
C TRP A 4 4.59 5.18 4.87
N VAL A 5 4.94 5.36 6.13
CA VAL A 5 5.27 4.26 7.05
C VAL A 5 4.16 4.15 8.08
N ASN A 6 3.49 3.01 8.05
CA ASN A 6 2.31 2.73 8.87
C ASN A 6 2.56 1.51 9.77
N SER A 7 1.86 1.44 10.89
CA SER A 7 1.75 0.21 11.67
C SER A 7 0.97 -0.88 10.92
N ALA A 8 0.97 -2.11 11.43
CA ALA A 8 0.14 -3.20 10.91
C ALA A 8 -1.37 -2.87 10.94
N GLN A 9 -1.81 -1.97 11.85
CA GLN A 9 -3.17 -1.46 11.95
C GLN A 9 -3.43 -0.23 11.06
N SER A 10 -2.54 0.07 10.12
CA SER A 10 -2.60 1.23 9.21
C SER A 10 -2.56 2.60 9.90
N LEU A 11 -2.00 2.69 11.11
CA LEU A 11 -1.73 3.96 11.75
C LEU A 11 -0.42 4.54 11.21
N PRO A 12 -0.42 5.72 10.60
CA PRO A 12 0.80 6.32 10.07
C PRO A 12 1.72 6.76 11.19
N TYR A 13 3.00 6.39 11.11
CA TYR A 13 4.06 6.88 11.98
C TYR A 13 4.67 8.16 11.44
N PHE A 14 5.07 8.14 10.18
CA PHE A 14 5.63 9.27 9.46
C PHE A 14 5.51 9.05 7.95
N PHE A 15 5.85 10.07 7.19
CA PHE A 15 6.04 10.00 5.75
C PHE A 15 7.31 10.74 5.35
N ILE A 16 7.81 10.40 4.17
CA ILE A 16 9.00 11.01 3.57
C ILE A 16 8.63 11.46 2.17
N THR A 17 8.99 12.68 1.83
CA THR A 17 8.85 13.19 0.47
C THR A 17 10.16 13.03 -0.28
N ALA A 18 10.09 12.50 -1.48
CA ALA A 18 11.24 12.28 -2.34
C ALA A 18 10.93 12.65 -3.80
N PRO A 19 11.94 12.90 -4.64
CA PRO A 19 11.76 13.05 -6.07
C PRO A 19 11.03 11.86 -6.69
N VAL A 20 10.31 12.10 -7.80
CA VAL A 20 9.43 11.08 -8.43
C VAL A 20 10.19 9.81 -8.87
N ASN A 21 11.50 9.89 -9.00
CA ASN A 21 12.33 8.82 -9.57
C ASN A 21 13.23 8.12 -8.54
N GLU A 22 13.04 8.41 -7.26
CA GLU A 22 13.78 7.71 -6.21
C GLU A 22 13.28 6.28 -6.07
N LYS A 23 14.23 5.36 -5.88
CA LYS A 23 13.91 3.94 -5.74
C LYS A 23 13.56 3.62 -4.29
N MET A 24 12.58 2.76 -4.10
CA MET A 24 12.17 2.32 -2.77
C MET A 24 13.33 1.75 -1.95
N ILE A 25 14.24 0.99 -2.57
CA ILE A 25 15.40 0.39 -1.90
C ILE A 25 16.32 1.49 -1.33
N GLU A 26 16.62 2.51 -2.14
CA GLU A 26 17.45 3.66 -1.72
C GLU A 26 16.78 4.40 -0.55
N MET A 27 15.48 4.67 -0.64
CA MET A 27 14.72 5.33 0.41
C MET A 27 14.60 4.49 1.69
N LEU A 28 14.49 3.17 1.57
CA LEU A 28 14.50 2.28 2.73
C LEU A 28 15.80 2.40 3.50
N GLU A 29 16.96 2.31 2.82
CA GLU A 29 18.27 2.30 3.47
C GLU A 29 18.69 3.68 3.98
N SER A 30 18.44 4.76 3.22
CA SER A 30 18.94 6.10 3.58
C SER A 30 18.05 6.87 4.55
N GLU A 31 16.72 6.64 4.51
CA GLU A 31 15.78 7.49 5.23
C GLU A 31 14.83 6.71 6.15
N ILE A 32 14.18 5.66 5.64
CA ILE A 32 13.09 5.00 6.37
C ILE A 32 13.62 4.21 7.56
N ILE A 33 14.61 3.35 7.33
CA ILE A 33 15.19 2.50 8.37
C ILE A 33 15.87 3.31 9.47
N PRO A 34 16.72 4.32 9.18
CA PRO A 34 17.31 5.16 10.22
C PRO A 34 16.25 5.84 11.11
N ARG A 35 15.17 6.34 10.52
CA ARG A 35 14.07 6.97 11.28
C ARG A 35 13.30 5.95 12.11
N LEU A 36 13.01 4.77 11.58
CA LEU A 36 12.36 3.69 12.34
C LEU A 36 13.21 3.26 13.53
N LEU A 37 14.52 3.10 13.36
CA LEU A 37 15.44 2.77 14.45
C LEU A 37 15.49 3.86 15.51
N GLY A 38 15.43 5.14 15.10
CA GLY A 38 15.39 6.27 16.04
C GLY A 38 14.06 6.40 16.80
N LEU A 39 12.95 5.91 16.23
CA LEU A 39 11.63 5.95 16.85
C LEU A 39 11.31 4.70 17.67
N HIS A 40 11.94 3.58 17.35
CA HIS A 40 11.65 2.29 17.98
C HIS A 40 12.42 2.12 19.28
N ALA A 41 11.73 2.30 20.40
CA ALA A 41 12.25 1.95 21.72
C ALA A 41 12.04 0.44 21.98
N ILE A 42 13.13 -0.30 22.19
CA ILE A 42 13.05 -1.72 22.54
C ILE A 42 12.54 -1.84 23.99
N SER A 43 11.36 -2.45 24.18
CA SER A 43 10.83 -2.71 25.50
C SER A 43 11.66 -3.80 26.24
N PRO A 44 11.65 -3.85 27.59
CA PRO A 44 12.33 -4.90 28.34
C PRO A 44 11.93 -6.29 27.89
N GLY A 45 10.63 -6.57 27.75
CA GLY A 45 10.14 -7.88 27.31
C GLY A 45 10.54 -8.23 25.87
N GLN A 46 10.62 -7.27 24.97
CA GLN A 46 11.14 -7.50 23.62
C GLN A 46 12.62 -7.85 23.65
N ARG A 47 13.40 -7.19 24.53
CA ARG A 47 14.81 -7.51 24.71
C ARG A 47 15.00 -8.93 25.21
N GLU A 48 14.24 -9.35 26.21
CA GLU A 48 14.25 -10.72 26.73
C GLU A 48 13.96 -11.75 25.64
N LEU A 49 12.95 -11.51 24.78
CA LEU A 49 12.66 -12.40 23.65
C LEU A 49 13.80 -12.44 22.63
N MET A 50 14.43 -11.30 22.36
CA MET A 50 15.57 -11.23 21.43
C MET A 50 16.82 -11.92 21.99
N ASP A 51 17.01 -11.91 23.30
CA ASP A 51 18.13 -12.58 23.97
C ASP A 51 17.89 -14.09 24.06
N ALA A 52 16.65 -14.51 24.26
CA ALA A 52 16.26 -15.92 24.32
C ALA A 52 16.25 -16.61 22.95
N ASP A 53 15.89 -15.91 21.88
CA ASP A 53 15.81 -16.48 20.52
C ASP A 53 16.63 -15.64 19.53
N PRO A 54 17.73 -16.18 18.96
CA PRO A 54 18.54 -15.47 17.97
C PRO A 54 17.76 -15.17 16.68
N HIS A 55 16.64 -15.83 16.43
CA HIS A 55 15.77 -15.61 15.28
C HIS A 55 14.64 -14.59 15.53
N TYR A 56 14.51 -14.09 16.77
CA TYR A 56 13.49 -13.09 17.08
C TYR A 56 13.87 -11.71 16.51
N PRO A 57 13.04 -11.11 15.61
CA PRO A 57 13.41 -9.86 14.95
C PRO A 57 13.19 -8.64 15.85
N LEU A 58 13.92 -7.57 15.58
CA LEU A 58 13.65 -6.26 16.17
C LEU A 58 12.26 -5.76 15.77
N PHE A 59 11.93 -5.83 14.48
CA PHE A 59 10.59 -5.67 13.91
C PHE A 59 10.56 -6.28 12.50
N THR A 60 9.35 -6.38 11.93
CA THR A 60 9.17 -6.87 10.56
C THR A 60 8.70 -5.75 9.67
N LEU A 61 9.44 -5.50 8.59
CA LEU A 61 9.12 -4.54 7.54
C LEU A 61 8.28 -5.21 6.45
N VAL A 62 7.09 -4.67 6.20
CA VAL A 62 6.19 -5.16 5.16
C VAL A 62 6.12 -4.15 4.03
N PHE A 63 6.45 -4.57 2.80
CA PHE A 63 6.45 -3.68 1.64
C PHE A 63 6.13 -4.41 0.34
N ASP A 64 5.92 -3.65 -0.73
CA ASP A 64 5.59 -4.19 -2.04
C ASP A 64 6.84 -4.68 -2.79
N ARG A 65 6.61 -5.36 -3.90
CA ARG A 65 7.62 -5.87 -4.84
C ARG A 65 8.67 -4.84 -5.28
N GLU A 66 8.39 -3.55 -5.16
CA GLU A 66 9.37 -2.51 -5.50
C GLU A 66 10.61 -2.54 -4.60
N GLY A 67 10.46 -2.93 -3.34
CA GLY A 67 11.57 -3.10 -2.39
C GLY A 67 12.24 -4.48 -2.44
N TYR A 68 11.90 -5.35 -3.39
CA TYR A 68 12.44 -6.69 -3.48
C TYR A 68 13.94 -6.70 -3.84
N SER A 69 14.78 -7.11 -2.90
CA SER A 69 16.21 -7.30 -3.07
C SER A 69 16.75 -8.27 -2.01
N PRO A 70 17.10 -9.53 -2.36
CA PRO A 70 17.66 -10.49 -1.41
C PRO A 70 18.90 -9.97 -0.68
N ALA A 71 19.77 -9.23 -1.38
CA ALA A 71 20.93 -8.60 -0.77
C ALA A 71 20.56 -7.56 0.30
N LEU A 72 19.49 -6.76 0.08
CA LEU A 72 18.96 -5.85 1.09
C LEU A 72 18.42 -6.63 2.30
N PHE A 73 17.66 -7.70 2.07
CA PHE A 73 17.05 -8.49 3.15
C PHE A 73 18.10 -9.09 4.08
N LYS A 74 19.18 -9.64 3.49
CA LYS A 74 20.32 -10.14 4.24
C LYS A 74 20.98 -9.04 5.08
N ARG A 75 21.30 -7.87 4.49
CA ARG A 75 21.90 -6.75 5.22
C ARG A 75 21.04 -6.25 6.37
N LEU A 76 19.70 -6.16 6.18
CA LEU A 76 18.77 -5.72 7.22
C LEU A 76 18.76 -6.67 8.42
N TRP A 77 18.79 -7.96 8.14
CA TRP A 77 18.85 -8.96 9.18
C TRP A 77 20.20 -8.94 9.92
N GLU A 78 21.29 -9.03 9.19
CA GLU A 78 22.64 -9.10 9.76
C GLU A 78 23.03 -7.86 10.57
N ARG A 79 22.61 -6.68 10.09
CA ARG A 79 23.00 -5.42 10.72
C ARG A 79 22.07 -4.98 11.85
N TYR A 80 20.78 -5.25 11.72
CA TYR A 80 19.78 -4.67 12.60
C TYR A 80 18.77 -5.69 13.17
N ARG A 81 18.82 -6.95 12.78
CA ARG A 81 17.79 -7.96 13.06
C ARG A 81 16.38 -7.51 12.60
N ILE A 82 16.32 -6.74 11.52
CA ILE A 82 15.06 -6.35 10.90
C ILE A 82 14.64 -7.44 9.93
N ALA A 83 13.49 -8.05 10.20
CA ALA A 83 12.88 -9.00 9.28
C ALA A 83 12.12 -8.28 8.16
N VAL A 84 11.98 -8.92 7.01
CA VAL A 84 11.22 -8.41 5.87
C VAL A 84 10.11 -9.37 5.50
N LEU A 85 9.04 -8.81 4.91
CA LEU A 85 7.90 -9.54 4.40
C LEU A 85 7.44 -8.88 3.10
N THR A 86 7.50 -9.60 1.97
CA THR A 86 7.14 -9.06 0.65
C THR A 86 6.74 -10.16 -0.33
N TYR A 87 6.14 -9.79 -1.47
CA TYR A 87 5.89 -10.74 -2.56
C TYR A 87 7.18 -11.15 -3.26
N ARG A 88 7.33 -12.46 -3.53
CA ARG A 88 8.46 -12.98 -4.31
C ARG A 88 8.38 -12.53 -5.76
N LYS A 89 9.53 -12.13 -6.33
CA LYS A 89 9.69 -11.89 -7.77
C LYS A 89 10.24 -13.14 -8.46
N HIS A 90 9.94 -13.25 -9.74
CA HIS A 90 10.51 -14.27 -10.62
C HIS A 90 10.23 -15.72 -10.19
N VAL A 91 9.04 -15.97 -9.63
CA VAL A 91 8.55 -17.34 -9.37
C VAL A 91 8.41 -18.06 -10.72
N LYS A 92 9.05 -19.21 -10.88
CA LYS A 92 9.07 -19.99 -12.12
C LYS A 92 8.40 -21.34 -11.99
N ASP A 93 8.27 -21.82 -10.77
CA ASP A 93 7.77 -23.12 -10.38
C ASP A 93 6.39 -22.99 -9.72
N GLU A 94 5.61 -24.02 -9.82
CA GLU A 94 4.36 -24.21 -9.07
C GLU A 94 4.56 -25.39 -8.12
N TRP A 95 3.98 -25.28 -6.91
CA TRP A 95 3.97 -26.37 -5.96
C TRP A 95 2.78 -27.28 -6.20
N ASP A 96 2.90 -28.56 -5.83
CA ASP A 96 1.77 -29.49 -5.90
C ASP A 96 0.59 -28.96 -5.06
N GLU A 97 -0.60 -28.97 -5.64
CA GLU A 97 -1.79 -28.46 -4.94
C GLU A 97 -2.12 -29.26 -3.67
N GLY A 98 -1.73 -30.53 -3.63
CA GLY A 98 -1.97 -31.41 -2.49
C GLY A 98 -1.19 -31.07 -1.23
N VAL A 99 -0.13 -30.24 -1.32
CA VAL A 99 0.64 -29.83 -0.12
C VAL A 99 -0.01 -28.69 0.65
N PHE A 100 -0.93 -27.96 0.01
CA PHE A 100 -1.60 -26.83 0.65
C PHE A 100 -2.61 -27.29 1.69
N GLN A 101 -2.62 -26.60 2.83
CA GLN A 101 -3.51 -26.88 3.95
C GLN A 101 -4.40 -25.67 4.24
N GLU A 102 -5.61 -25.95 4.69
CA GLU A 102 -6.52 -24.90 5.12
C GLU A 102 -6.04 -24.30 6.46
N VAL A 103 -5.77 -23.00 6.43
CA VAL A 103 -5.36 -22.20 7.58
C VAL A 103 -6.37 -21.09 7.80
N ARG A 104 -6.83 -20.92 9.05
CA ARG A 104 -7.67 -19.79 9.43
C ARG A 104 -6.81 -18.57 9.63
N VAL A 105 -7.17 -17.52 8.91
CA VAL A 105 -6.44 -16.25 8.86
C VAL A 105 -7.36 -15.13 9.32
N ASP A 106 -6.99 -14.44 10.38
CA ASP A 106 -7.69 -13.24 10.81
C ASP A 106 -7.44 -12.11 9.84
N THR A 107 -8.51 -11.59 9.27
CA THR A 107 -8.50 -10.39 8.43
C THR A 107 -9.40 -9.33 9.07
N ARG A 108 -9.30 -8.08 8.61
CA ARG A 108 -10.22 -7.03 9.07
C ARG A 108 -11.69 -7.30 8.78
N LEU A 109 -11.98 -8.15 7.82
CA LEU A 109 -13.35 -8.55 7.46
C LEU A 109 -13.82 -9.79 8.26
N GLY A 110 -13.02 -10.24 9.21
CA GLY A 110 -13.23 -11.44 10.01
C GLY A 110 -12.30 -12.57 9.63
N GLU A 111 -12.52 -13.72 10.25
CA GLU A 111 -11.77 -14.93 10.01
C GLU A 111 -12.09 -15.52 8.62
N THR A 112 -11.05 -15.82 7.84
CA THR A 112 -11.16 -16.35 6.48
C THR A 112 -10.27 -17.59 6.34
N ALA A 113 -10.79 -18.68 5.78
CA ALA A 113 -10.01 -19.84 5.44
C ALA A 113 -9.19 -19.60 4.17
N MET A 114 -7.89 -19.92 4.22
CA MET A 114 -6.97 -19.83 3.08
C MET A 114 -6.19 -21.12 2.93
N GLN A 115 -5.98 -21.58 1.69
CA GLN A 115 -5.09 -22.69 1.37
C GLN A 115 -3.65 -22.17 1.35
N LEU A 116 -2.84 -22.53 2.34
CA LEU A 116 -1.48 -22.06 2.53
C LEU A 116 -0.50 -23.24 2.65
N HIS A 117 0.71 -23.02 2.15
CA HIS A 117 1.86 -23.89 2.41
C HIS A 117 3.12 -23.07 2.53
N GLU A 118 4.10 -23.54 3.31
CA GLU A 118 5.38 -22.86 3.47
C GLU A 118 6.57 -23.81 3.32
N GLU A 119 7.64 -23.28 2.72
CA GLU A 119 8.93 -23.95 2.56
C GLU A 119 10.09 -22.99 2.80
N GLU A 120 11.26 -23.54 3.13
CA GLU A 120 12.50 -22.79 3.09
C GLU A 120 13.02 -22.67 1.66
N VAL A 121 13.44 -21.45 1.29
CA VAL A 121 14.01 -21.16 -0.03
C VAL A 121 15.33 -20.43 0.11
N LEU A 122 16.27 -20.76 -0.77
CA LEU A 122 17.56 -20.10 -0.84
C LEU A 122 17.52 -19.03 -1.94
N LEU A 123 17.67 -17.74 -1.56
CA LEU A 123 17.70 -16.60 -2.45
C LEU A 123 19.07 -15.92 -2.34
N ASP A 124 19.87 -15.97 -3.40
CA ASP A 124 21.24 -15.39 -3.44
C ASP A 124 22.08 -15.82 -2.20
N ASN A 125 22.06 -17.11 -1.86
CA ASN A 125 22.72 -17.71 -0.68
C ASN A 125 22.20 -17.18 0.68
N TYR A 126 20.99 -16.65 0.73
CA TYR A 126 20.29 -16.27 1.95
C TYR A 126 19.01 -17.08 2.11
N SER A 127 18.91 -17.86 3.21
CA SER A 127 17.72 -18.69 3.49
C SER A 127 16.58 -17.83 3.99
N MET A 128 15.43 -17.99 3.37
CA MET A 128 14.17 -17.30 3.71
C MET A 128 13.03 -18.31 3.75
N ARG A 129 11.92 -17.96 4.40
CA ARG A 129 10.68 -18.70 4.32
C ARG A 129 9.86 -18.20 3.14
N GLU A 130 9.38 -19.09 2.30
CA GLU A 130 8.40 -18.81 1.26
C GLU A 130 7.05 -19.36 1.71
N VAL A 131 6.04 -18.51 1.70
CA VAL A 131 4.64 -18.87 1.95
C VAL A 131 3.87 -18.67 0.67
N ARG A 132 3.17 -19.71 0.20
CA ARG A 132 2.27 -19.60 -0.95
C ARG A 132 0.82 -19.75 -0.53
N ARG A 133 -0.03 -18.94 -1.18
CA ARG A 133 -1.48 -19.09 -1.12
C ARG A 133 -1.97 -19.65 -2.45
N LEU A 134 -2.72 -20.75 -2.38
CA LEU A 134 -3.45 -21.31 -3.51
C LEU A 134 -4.87 -20.75 -3.53
N THR A 135 -5.28 -20.21 -4.67
CA THR A 135 -6.65 -19.73 -4.89
C THR A 135 -7.51 -20.83 -5.51
N ALA A 136 -8.84 -20.67 -5.45
CA ALA A 136 -9.79 -21.61 -6.09
C ALA A 136 -9.59 -21.75 -7.62
N SER A 137 -8.89 -20.80 -8.24
CA SER A 137 -8.55 -20.86 -9.68
C SER A 137 -7.21 -21.53 -9.98
N GLY A 138 -6.56 -22.16 -8.98
CA GLY A 138 -5.24 -22.79 -9.13
C GLY A 138 -4.06 -21.80 -9.09
N HIS A 139 -4.32 -20.49 -8.98
CA HIS A 139 -3.25 -19.50 -8.96
C HIS A 139 -2.52 -19.49 -7.61
N GLN A 140 -1.18 -19.59 -7.65
CA GLN A 140 -0.32 -19.54 -6.49
C GLN A 140 0.31 -18.14 -6.33
N THR A 141 0.07 -17.52 -5.17
CA THR A 141 0.69 -16.23 -4.84
C THR A 141 1.79 -16.47 -3.81
N SER A 142 3.04 -16.17 -4.19
CA SER A 142 4.22 -16.38 -3.37
C SER A 142 4.61 -15.14 -2.59
N ILE A 143 4.83 -15.31 -1.30
CA ILE A 143 5.34 -14.35 -0.32
C ILE A 143 6.65 -14.89 0.23
N ILE A 144 7.61 -14.00 0.49
CA ILE A 144 8.85 -14.36 1.19
C ILE A 144 9.02 -13.53 2.45
N THR A 145 9.62 -14.14 3.46
CA THR A 145 9.96 -13.48 4.71
C THR A 145 11.25 -14.01 5.31
N SER A 146 12.03 -13.11 5.93
CA SER A 146 13.14 -13.47 6.80
C SER A 146 12.73 -13.64 8.27
N ASN A 147 11.46 -13.40 8.61
CA ASN A 147 10.94 -13.63 9.95
C ASN A 147 10.71 -15.15 10.16
N ARG A 148 11.45 -15.72 11.10
CA ARG A 148 11.39 -17.17 11.39
C ARG A 148 10.41 -17.53 12.49
N VAL A 149 9.97 -16.54 13.28
CA VAL A 149 9.08 -16.79 14.43
C VAL A 149 7.61 -16.45 14.15
N LEU A 150 7.33 -15.71 13.08
CA LEU A 150 5.97 -15.31 12.76
C LEU A 150 5.16 -16.50 12.22
N ALA A 151 3.96 -16.74 12.78
CA ALA A 151 3.08 -17.79 12.31
C ALA A 151 2.61 -17.57 10.88
N ILE A 152 2.42 -18.63 10.10
CA ILE A 152 1.98 -18.58 8.70
C ILE A 152 0.67 -17.80 8.53
N ALA A 153 -0.28 -17.96 9.46
CA ALA A 153 -1.53 -17.20 9.46
C ALA A 153 -1.31 -15.68 9.56
N LEU A 154 -0.36 -15.23 10.39
CA LEU A 154 -0.02 -13.81 10.52
C LEU A 154 0.73 -13.28 9.29
N ILE A 155 1.60 -14.08 8.68
CA ILE A 155 2.25 -13.75 7.40
C ILE A 155 1.18 -13.50 6.33
N ALA A 156 0.24 -14.43 6.21
CA ALA A 156 -0.88 -14.31 5.27
C ALA A 156 -1.78 -13.10 5.58
N SER A 157 -2.12 -12.87 6.85
CA SER A 157 -2.90 -11.72 7.29
C SER A 157 -2.24 -10.39 6.90
N HIS A 158 -0.96 -10.23 7.16
CA HIS A 158 -0.23 -9.00 6.84
C HIS A 158 -0.10 -8.75 5.33
N MET A 159 0.06 -9.80 4.52
CA MET A 159 0.24 -9.64 3.08
C MET A 159 -1.07 -9.61 2.31
N PHE A 160 -2.02 -10.47 2.61
CA PHE A 160 -3.31 -10.51 1.92
C PHE A 160 -4.33 -9.54 2.53
N GLY A 161 -4.12 -9.13 3.80
CA GLY A 161 -4.86 -8.03 4.43
C GLY A 161 -4.43 -6.63 3.96
N ARG A 162 -3.53 -6.49 2.99
CA ARG A 162 -3.01 -5.21 2.44
C ARG A 162 -4.07 -4.26 1.86
N TRP A 163 -5.27 -4.73 1.59
CA TRP A 163 -6.43 -3.88 1.33
C TRP A 163 -6.62 -2.78 2.38
N VAL A 164 -6.10 -3.00 3.57
CA VAL A 164 -6.02 -2.01 4.65
C VAL A 164 -5.23 -0.77 4.23
N GLN A 165 -4.10 -0.94 3.55
CA GLN A 165 -3.26 0.18 3.10
C GLN A 165 -3.88 0.91 1.90
N GLU A 166 -4.49 0.17 0.96
CA GLU A 166 -5.22 0.77 -0.14
C GLU A 166 -6.46 1.52 0.35
N ASN A 167 -7.18 0.96 1.34
CA ASN A 167 -8.30 1.62 2.00
C ASN A 167 -7.86 2.86 2.78
N PHE A 168 -6.70 2.84 3.45
CA PHE A 168 -6.12 4.01 4.09
C PHE A 168 -5.92 5.16 3.10
N PHE A 169 -5.24 4.94 1.98
CA PHE A 169 -5.04 5.98 0.97
C PHE A 169 -6.35 6.40 0.31
N ARG A 170 -7.25 5.47 0.04
CA ARG A 170 -8.58 5.78 -0.49
C ARG A 170 -9.34 6.68 0.47
N TYR A 171 -9.34 6.35 1.76
CA TYR A 171 -9.98 7.13 2.81
C TYR A 171 -9.38 8.54 2.92
N LEU A 172 -8.05 8.66 2.95
CA LEU A 172 -7.36 9.96 2.97
C LEU A 172 -7.67 10.81 1.73
N ARG A 173 -7.83 10.21 0.55
CA ARG A 173 -8.24 10.94 -0.65
C ARG A 173 -9.67 11.46 -0.55
N GLN A 174 -10.59 10.62 -0.12
CA GLN A 174 -12.01 10.95 -0.04
C GLN A 174 -12.31 11.96 1.05
N GLU A 175 -11.70 11.81 2.21
CA GLU A 175 -12.10 12.56 3.41
C GLU A 175 -11.17 13.72 3.75
N TYR A 176 -9.90 13.59 3.39
CA TYR A 176 -8.88 14.58 3.73
C TYR A 176 -8.30 15.30 2.49
N ALA A 177 -8.86 15.07 1.30
CA ALA A 177 -8.34 15.61 0.05
C ALA A 177 -6.80 15.42 -0.06
N PHE A 178 -6.34 14.17 0.15
CA PHE A 178 -4.92 13.84 0.29
C PHE A 178 -4.06 14.32 -0.87
N ASP A 179 -4.56 14.19 -2.11
CA ASP A 179 -3.88 14.61 -3.33
C ASP A 179 -4.04 16.14 -3.59
N GLY A 180 -4.81 16.83 -2.74
CA GLY A 180 -5.06 18.28 -2.91
C GLY A 180 -3.80 19.10 -2.67
N ILE A 181 -3.54 20.05 -3.56
CA ILE A 181 -2.48 21.04 -3.45
C ILE A 181 -3.12 22.35 -3.00
N ILE A 182 -2.76 22.83 -1.80
CA ILE A 182 -3.28 24.10 -1.27
C ILE A 182 -2.47 25.29 -1.81
N LYS A 183 -1.16 25.09 -1.99
CA LYS A 183 -0.25 26.15 -2.43
C LYS A 183 0.49 25.72 -3.68
N TYR A 184 0.32 26.47 -4.76
CA TYR A 184 0.96 26.25 -6.07
C TYR A 184 2.33 26.94 -6.19
N ALA A 185 2.92 27.39 -5.06
CA ALA A 185 4.27 27.94 -5.08
C ALA A 185 5.24 26.83 -5.51
N VAL A 186 6.15 27.19 -6.40
CA VAL A 186 7.13 26.27 -6.97
C VAL A 186 8.52 26.88 -6.82
N ASP A 187 9.47 26.01 -6.51
CA ASP A 187 10.89 26.32 -6.51
C ASP A 187 11.49 25.93 -7.85
N LYS A 188 12.37 26.75 -8.40
CA LYS A 188 13.13 26.40 -9.60
C LYS A 188 14.22 25.40 -9.21
N LEU A 189 14.32 24.32 -9.96
CA LEU A 189 15.38 23.36 -9.84
C LEU A 189 16.64 23.84 -10.57
N ASP A 190 17.81 23.42 -10.08
CA ASP A 190 19.10 23.66 -10.74
C ASP A 190 19.12 23.00 -12.13
N ASP A 191 19.74 23.66 -13.12
CA ASP A 191 19.84 23.15 -14.48
C ASP A 191 20.62 21.82 -14.60
N ASN A 192 21.51 21.54 -13.64
CA ASN A 192 22.25 20.27 -13.55
C ASN A 192 21.43 19.14 -12.88
N TYR A 193 20.25 19.47 -12.33
CA TYR A 193 19.42 18.45 -11.69
C TYR A 193 19.01 17.36 -12.70
N MET A 194 19.34 16.10 -12.38
CA MET A 194 19.12 14.97 -13.28
C MET A 194 17.66 14.49 -13.23
N VAL A 195 16.96 14.63 -14.36
CA VAL A 195 15.55 14.23 -14.49
C VAL A 195 15.39 13.09 -15.50
N VAL A 196 14.32 12.32 -15.35
CA VAL A 196 14.01 11.26 -16.31
C VAL A 196 13.65 11.87 -17.65
N ASN A 197 14.35 11.43 -18.68
CA ASN A 197 14.09 11.82 -20.05
C ASN A 197 12.65 11.46 -20.47
N ARG A 198 11.88 12.46 -20.88
CA ARG A 198 10.48 12.26 -21.32
C ARG A 198 10.40 11.36 -22.55
N GLU A 199 11.37 11.44 -23.45
CA GLU A 199 11.43 10.58 -24.64
C GLU A 199 11.61 9.11 -24.22
N TYR A 200 12.51 8.83 -23.25
CA TYR A 200 12.68 7.49 -22.68
C TYR A 200 11.39 6.97 -22.05
N ARG A 201 10.69 7.82 -21.28
CA ARG A 201 9.42 7.45 -20.66
C ARG A 201 8.36 7.16 -21.73
N ASN A 202 8.22 8.00 -22.72
CA ASN A 202 7.24 7.86 -23.79
C ASN A 202 7.46 6.57 -24.61
N ILE A 203 8.71 6.29 -24.97
CA ILE A 203 9.01 5.05 -25.72
C ILE A 203 8.76 3.80 -24.85
N THR A 204 9.10 3.87 -23.55
CA THR A 204 8.82 2.79 -22.60
C THR A 204 7.32 2.53 -22.46
N TYR A 205 6.50 3.57 -22.37
CA TYR A 205 5.04 3.45 -22.35
C TYR A 205 4.51 2.81 -23.67
N ARG A 206 5.01 3.28 -24.81
CA ARG A 206 4.61 2.72 -26.12
C ARG A 206 5.00 1.25 -26.25
N ILE A 207 6.18 0.85 -25.79
CA ILE A 207 6.61 -0.56 -25.73
C ILE A 207 5.62 -1.37 -24.88
N LYS A 208 5.27 -0.90 -23.69
CA LYS A 208 4.30 -1.56 -22.80
C LYS A 208 2.97 -1.77 -23.51
N LYS A 209 2.39 -0.71 -24.10
CA LYS A 209 1.11 -0.79 -24.82
C LYS A 209 1.14 -1.72 -26.03
N THR A 210 2.25 -1.71 -26.78
CA THR A 210 2.40 -2.60 -27.93
C THR A 210 2.58 -4.05 -27.50
N ARG A 211 3.25 -4.33 -26.37
CA ARG A 211 3.34 -5.68 -25.79
C ARG A 211 2.00 -6.18 -25.30
N GLU A 212 1.17 -5.34 -24.68
CA GLU A 212 -0.21 -5.69 -24.30
C GLU A 212 -1.02 -6.10 -25.54
N LYS A 213 -0.89 -5.36 -26.65
CA LYS A 213 -1.52 -5.69 -27.93
C LYS A 213 -1.02 -7.02 -28.49
N LEU A 214 0.31 -7.24 -28.45
CA LEU A 214 0.92 -8.50 -28.88
C LEU A 214 0.41 -9.69 -28.07
N SER A 215 0.31 -9.55 -26.77
CA SER A 215 -0.23 -10.59 -25.89
C SER A 215 -1.68 -10.95 -26.23
N ARG A 216 -2.53 -9.96 -26.55
CA ARG A 216 -3.92 -10.20 -26.99
C ARG A 216 -3.97 -10.97 -28.32
N PHE A 217 -3.13 -10.62 -29.31
CA PHE A 217 -3.08 -11.35 -30.56
C PHE A 217 -2.61 -12.80 -30.37
N LYS A 218 -1.60 -13.02 -29.52
CA LYS A 218 -1.15 -14.36 -29.18
C LYS A 218 -2.25 -15.20 -28.50
N ALA A 219 -3.00 -14.61 -27.57
CA ALA A 219 -4.15 -15.27 -26.94
C ALA A 219 -5.22 -15.62 -27.99
N THR A 220 -5.59 -14.67 -28.86
CA THR A 220 -6.55 -14.93 -29.96
C THR A 220 -6.08 -16.02 -30.89
N LEU A 221 -4.79 -16.06 -31.24
CA LEU A 221 -4.25 -17.13 -32.08
C LEU A 221 -4.27 -18.48 -31.36
N TYR A 222 -3.99 -18.50 -30.06
CA TYR A 222 -4.09 -19.71 -29.24
C TYR A 222 -5.49 -20.26 -29.24
N ASP A 223 -6.50 -19.42 -28.92
CA ASP A 223 -7.91 -19.81 -28.91
C ASP A 223 -8.37 -20.30 -30.31
N HIS A 224 -7.90 -19.60 -31.36
CA HIS A 224 -8.20 -19.99 -32.73
C HIS A 224 -7.62 -21.36 -33.10
N ARG A 225 -6.42 -21.70 -32.62
CA ARG A 225 -5.79 -23.00 -32.81
C ARG A 225 -6.52 -24.12 -32.06
N GLN A 226 -7.01 -23.85 -30.85
CA GLN A 226 -7.81 -24.83 -30.09
C GLN A 226 -9.16 -25.14 -30.75
N ALA A 227 -9.71 -24.18 -31.48
CA ALA A 227 -10.95 -24.31 -32.23
C ALA A 227 -10.72 -24.89 -33.65
N ALA A 228 -9.66 -25.62 -33.88
CA ALA A 228 -9.36 -26.21 -35.18
C ALA A 228 -10.48 -27.15 -35.64
N PRO A 229 -10.97 -27.04 -36.89
CA PRO A 229 -11.98 -27.96 -37.42
C PRO A 229 -11.43 -29.38 -37.48
N GLN A 230 -12.19 -30.37 -37.01
CA GLN A 230 -11.82 -31.77 -37.16
C GLN A 230 -11.82 -32.19 -38.63
N GLU A 231 -10.78 -32.85 -39.08
CA GLU A 231 -10.72 -33.45 -40.40
C GLU A 231 -11.83 -34.53 -40.51
N LYS A 232 -12.73 -34.34 -41.48
CA LYS A 232 -13.56 -35.43 -42.00
C LYS A 232 -12.86 -35.96 -43.25
N ASP A 233 -12.74 -37.26 -43.29
CA ASP A 233 -12.08 -38.10 -44.29
C ASP A 233 -12.54 -37.83 -45.74
N ASN A 234 -12.29 -36.64 -46.27
CA ASN A 234 -12.55 -36.28 -47.67
C ASN A 234 -11.39 -35.40 -48.17
N ASP A 235 -10.79 -35.85 -49.28
CA ASP A 235 -9.60 -35.32 -49.97
C ASP A 235 -9.60 -33.83 -50.37
N LYS A 236 -10.60 -33.04 -50.03
CA LYS A 236 -10.67 -31.60 -50.35
C LYS A 236 -10.98 -30.75 -49.12
N PRO A 237 -10.13 -29.73 -48.82
CA PRO A 237 -10.36 -28.83 -47.71
C PRO A 237 -11.68 -28.10 -47.93
N THR A 238 -12.58 -28.22 -46.92
CA THR A 238 -13.88 -27.52 -46.95
C THR A 238 -13.66 -26.00 -46.92
N MET A 239 -14.65 -25.24 -47.40
CA MET A 239 -14.62 -23.75 -47.38
C MET A 239 -14.38 -23.21 -45.99
N HIS A 240 -14.82 -23.92 -44.94
CA HIS A 240 -14.57 -23.59 -43.53
C HIS A 240 -13.11 -23.73 -43.15
N MET A 241 -12.45 -24.81 -43.57
CA MET A 241 -11.01 -25.00 -43.34
C MET A 241 -10.19 -23.91 -44.03
N LYS A 242 -10.51 -23.54 -45.26
CA LYS A 242 -9.79 -22.44 -45.97
C LYS A 242 -9.92 -21.13 -45.23
N LYS A 243 -11.10 -20.75 -44.71
CA LYS A 243 -11.30 -19.55 -43.90
C LYS A 243 -10.51 -19.61 -42.60
N TRP A 244 -10.47 -20.78 -41.98
CA TRP A 244 -9.70 -20.98 -40.72
C TRP A 244 -8.21 -20.79 -40.95
N PHE A 245 -7.62 -21.41 -41.98
CA PHE A 245 -6.23 -21.23 -42.34
C PHE A 245 -5.89 -19.78 -42.70
N THR A 246 -6.74 -19.11 -43.51
CA THR A 246 -6.57 -17.69 -43.84
C THR A 246 -6.52 -16.84 -42.58
N ARG A 247 -7.45 -17.08 -41.63
CA ARG A 247 -7.45 -16.32 -40.35
C ARG A 247 -6.24 -16.60 -39.50
N GLN A 248 -5.76 -17.83 -39.45
CA GLN A 248 -4.53 -18.18 -38.74
C GLN A 248 -3.31 -17.45 -39.34
N LEU A 249 -3.21 -17.42 -40.66
CA LEU A 249 -2.12 -16.70 -41.34
C LEU A 249 -2.17 -15.20 -41.03
N GLU A 250 -3.30 -14.55 -41.19
CA GLU A 250 -3.49 -13.14 -40.84
C GLU A 250 -3.10 -12.81 -39.39
N LEU A 251 -3.44 -13.67 -38.43
CA LEU A 251 -3.08 -13.48 -37.02
C LEU A 251 -1.57 -13.64 -36.82
N THR A 252 -0.95 -14.61 -37.51
CA THR A 252 0.48 -14.84 -37.44
C THR A 252 1.25 -13.65 -38.00
N GLU A 253 0.88 -13.15 -39.18
CA GLU A 253 1.46 -11.95 -39.78
C GLU A 253 1.34 -10.72 -38.88
N LYS A 254 0.17 -10.49 -38.27
CA LYS A 254 -0.03 -9.40 -37.31
C LYS A 254 0.84 -9.53 -36.06
N ILE A 255 1.06 -10.76 -35.56
CA ILE A 255 1.96 -11.03 -34.43
C ILE A 255 3.40 -10.70 -34.80
N GLU A 256 3.85 -11.11 -36.00
CA GLU A 256 5.18 -10.83 -36.48
C GLU A 256 5.43 -9.33 -36.69
N GLU A 257 4.48 -8.63 -37.34
CA GLU A 257 4.54 -7.17 -37.53
C GLU A 257 4.64 -6.43 -36.18
N VAL A 258 3.73 -6.75 -35.23
CA VAL A 258 3.70 -6.10 -33.92
C VAL A 258 4.96 -6.44 -33.11
N ASN A 259 5.46 -7.67 -33.21
CA ASN A 259 6.70 -8.09 -32.55
C ASN A 259 7.94 -7.35 -33.12
N ALA A 260 8.05 -7.22 -34.44
CA ALA A 260 9.09 -6.43 -35.09
C ALA A 260 9.05 -4.96 -34.64
N ARG A 261 7.85 -4.38 -34.52
CA ARG A 261 7.67 -3.02 -34.00
C ARG A 261 8.10 -2.89 -32.54
N VAL A 262 7.81 -3.88 -31.69
CA VAL A 262 8.29 -3.90 -30.29
C VAL A 262 9.81 -3.91 -30.28
N ASN A 263 10.45 -4.78 -31.06
CA ASN A 263 11.90 -4.90 -31.12
C ASN A 263 12.55 -3.59 -31.59
N SER A 264 12.04 -2.96 -32.65
CA SER A 264 12.51 -1.66 -33.13
C SER A 264 12.42 -0.58 -32.04
N MET A 265 11.32 -0.51 -31.30
CA MET A 265 11.18 0.44 -30.19
C MET A 265 12.12 0.13 -29.02
N VAL A 266 12.40 -1.15 -28.74
CA VAL A 266 13.38 -1.56 -27.71
C VAL A 266 14.78 -1.12 -28.09
N GLU A 267 15.20 -1.32 -29.35
CA GLU A 267 16.50 -0.86 -29.84
C GLU A 267 16.60 0.67 -29.79
N LYS A 268 15.58 1.38 -30.27
CA LYS A 268 15.52 2.84 -30.14
C LYS A 268 15.65 3.30 -28.68
N ARG A 269 15.01 2.61 -27.73
CA ARG A 269 15.12 2.98 -26.31
C ARG A 269 16.55 2.84 -25.77
N LYS A 270 17.34 1.88 -26.24
CA LYS A 270 18.72 1.71 -25.80
C LYS A 270 19.62 2.90 -26.17
N THR A 271 19.28 3.64 -27.22
CA THR A 271 20.05 4.82 -27.63
C THR A 271 19.67 6.09 -26.86
N ILE A 272 18.56 6.08 -26.11
CA ILE A 272 18.07 7.23 -25.36
C ILE A 272 18.58 7.18 -23.94
N LYS A 273 19.23 8.26 -23.45
CA LYS A 273 19.65 8.38 -22.05
C LYS A 273 18.44 8.35 -21.14
N TYR A 274 18.50 7.55 -20.09
CA TYR A 274 17.41 7.43 -19.10
C TYR A 274 17.22 8.73 -18.31
N LYS A 275 18.31 9.34 -17.83
CA LYS A 275 18.32 10.65 -17.15
C LYS A 275 19.09 11.66 -17.98
N ILE A 276 18.62 12.89 -17.99
CA ILE A 276 19.26 14.06 -18.64
C ILE A 276 19.24 15.24 -17.65
N PRO A 277 20.19 16.18 -17.73
CA PRO A 277 20.11 17.43 -16.99
C PRO A 277 18.85 18.23 -17.33
N LEU A 278 18.27 18.90 -16.34
CA LEU A 278 17.07 19.72 -16.51
C LEU A 278 17.28 20.84 -17.54
N GLY A 279 18.49 21.38 -17.61
CA GLY A 279 18.88 22.42 -18.58
C GLY A 279 18.77 21.98 -20.06
N GLU A 280 18.82 20.67 -20.35
CA GLU A 280 18.58 20.12 -21.69
C GLU A 280 17.10 20.13 -22.11
N ILE A 281 16.19 20.40 -21.16
CA ILE A 281 14.74 20.46 -21.41
C ILE A 281 14.34 21.91 -21.73
N PRO A 282 13.53 22.14 -22.81
CA PRO A 282 13.01 23.47 -23.11
C PRO A 282 12.34 24.10 -21.89
N GLU A 283 12.55 25.40 -21.65
CA GLU A 283 12.10 26.10 -20.43
C GLU A 283 10.60 25.95 -20.16
N SER A 284 9.78 26.04 -21.22
CA SER A 284 8.32 25.81 -21.14
C SER A 284 7.91 24.42 -20.68
N SER A 285 8.83 23.48 -20.66
CA SER A 285 8.59 22.07 -20.34
C SER A 285 9.40 21.58 -19.14
N ARG A 286 10.16 22.45 -18.49
CA ARG A 286 11.00 22.10 -17.34
C ARG A 286 10.14 21.66 -16.15
N TYR A 287 10.68 20.73 -15.39
CA TYR A 287 10.10 20.36 -14.11
C TYR A 287 10.38 21.47 -13.09
N VAL A 288 9.42 21.70 -12.22
CA VAL A 288 9.55 22.56 -11.06
C VAL A 288 9.28 21.72 -9.82
N GLN A 289 9.85 22.09 -8.71
CA GLN A 289 9.60 21.47 -7.43
C GLN A 289 8.49 22.23 -6.73
N LEU A 290 7.42 21.54 -6.32
CA LEU A 290 6.43 22.15 -5.44
C LEU A 290 7.08 22.49 -4.10
N HIS A 291 6.68 23.61 -3.51
CA HIS A 291 7.14 24.05 -2.20
C HIS A 291 6.82 22.97 -1.15
N GLN A 292 7.85 22.21 -0.74
CA GLN A 292 7.70 20.98 0.03
C GLN A 292 7.16 21.23 1.42
N GLU A 293 7.61 22.29 2.10
CA GLU A 293 7.24 22.58 3.50
C GLU A 293 5.74 22.69 3.69
N SER A 294 5.04 23.42 2.80
CA SER A 294 3.57 23.56 2.88
C SER A 294 2.85 22.23 2.70
N LYS A 295 3.33 21.38 1.79
CA LYS A 295 2.77 20.05 1.57
C LYS A 295 3.06 19.13 2.75
N MET A 296 4.27 19.16 3.30
CA MET A 296 4.66 18.39 4.49
C MET A 296 3.83 18.79 5.70
N PHE A 297 3.68 20.09 5.95
CA PHE A 297 2.85 20.59 7.04
C PHE A 297 1.39 20.14 6.90
N GLN A 298 0.82 20.25 5.71
CA GLN A 298 -0.52 19.77 5.43
C GLN A 298 -0.67 18.26 5.69
N ASN A 299 0.30 17.46 5.24
CA ASN A 299 0.27 16.01 5.45
C ASN A 299 0.41 15.65 6.94
N ILE A 300 1.20 16.39 7.71
CA ILE A 300 1.30 16.22 9.17
C ILE A 300 -0.05 16.46 9.84
N ILE A 301 -0.75 17.56 9.48
CA ILE A 301 -2.09 17.83 10.01
C ILE A 301 -3.06 16.70 9.67
N LYS A 302 -3.08 16.24 8.41
CA LYS A 302 -3.94 15.13 7.98
C LYS A 302 -3.61 13.83 8.72
N MET A 303 -2.34 13.55 8.95
CA MET A 303 -1.88 12.40 9.70
C MET A 303 -2.35 12.44 11.16
N ILE A 304 -2.22 13.58 11.82
CA ILE A 304 -2.69 13.79 13.20
C ILE A 304 -4.22 13.63 13.26
N ALA A 305 -4.94 14.27 12.34
CA ALA A 305 -6.41 14.18 12.29
C ALA A 305 -6.88 12.74 12.05
N TYR A 306 -6.26 12.01 11.13
CA TYR A 306 -6.56 10.60 10.90
C TYR A 306 -6.29 9.73 12.13
N ARG A 307 -5.18 9.96 12.84
CA ARG A 307 -4.86 9.22 14.07
C ARG A 307 -5.85 9.53 15.19
N ALA A 308 -6.24 10.80 15.37
CA ALA A 308 -7.23 11.21 16.34
C ALA A 308 -8.59 10.57 16.02
N GLU A 309 -9.04 10.64 14.77
CA GLU A 309 -10.28 10.01 14.32
C GLU A 309 -10.25 8.48 14.55
N THR A 310 -9.13 7.82 14.26
CA THR A 310 -9.00 6.38 14.47
C THR A 310 -9.02 6.02 15.96
N ALA A 311 -8.39 6.83 16.82
CA ALA A 311 -8.44 6.62 18.25
C ALA A 311 -9.87 6.76 18.80
N LEU A 312 -10.61 7.76 18.34
CA LEU A 312 -12.04 7.94 18.68
C LEU A 312 -12.90 6.80 18.14
N ALA A 313 -12.63 6.34 16.90
CA ALA A 313 -13.34 5.19 16.32
C ALA A 313 -13.16 3.93 17.17
N ASN A 314 -11.92 3.63 17.58
CA ASN A 314 -11.63 2.48 18.42
C ASN A 314 -12.34 2.55 19.80
N LYS A 315 -12.48 3.75 20.36
CA LYS A 315 -13.24 3.97 21.61
C LYS A 315 -14.75 3.84 21.42
N LEU A 316 -15.28 4.23 20.26
CA LEU A 316 -16.71 4.14 19.93
C LEU A 316 -17.15 2.72 19.54
N MET A 317 -16.28 1.93 18.91
CA MET A 317 -16.63 0.60 18.40
C MET A 317 -17.32 -0.31 19.43
N PRO A 318 -16.92 -0.39 20.71
CA PRO A 318 -17.59 -1.22 21.71
C PRO A 318 -19.04 -0.81 21.98
N TYR A 319 -19.37 0.46 21.77
CA TYR A 319 -20.70 1.04 22.06
C TYR A 319 -21.58 1.18 20.80
N TYR A 320 -20.99 0.99 19.62
CA TYR A 320 -21.66 1.20 18.35
C TYR A 320 -21.46 -0.02 17.44
N SER A 321 -22.29 -1.04 17.63
CA SER A 321 -22.19 -2.35 16.95
C SER A 321 -22.53 -2.27 15.46
N ARG A 322 -21.73 -1.54 14.67
CA ARG A 322 -21.83 -1.43 13.22
C ARG A 322 -20.45 -1.40 12.57
N ALA A 323 -20.43 -1.42 11.24
CA ALA A 323 -19.20 -1.37 10.49
C ALA A 323 -18.35 -0.12 10.81
N GLU A 324 -17.03 -0.26 10.71
CA GLU A 324 -16.05 0.82 10.99
C GLU A 324 -16.37 2.12 10.23
N ASP A 325 -16.88 2.02 9.00
CA ASP A 325 -17.26 3.17 8.18
C ASP A 325 -18.43 3.97 8.78
N GLU A 326 -19.36 3.30 9.45
CA GLU A 326 -20.46 3.98 10.15
C GLU A 326 -20.00 4.68 11.43
N VAL A 327 -19.04 4.08 12.16
CA VAL A 327 -18.40 4.70 13.31
C VAL A 327 -17.68 5.99 12.91
N ARG A 328 -16.95 5.97 11.81
CA ARG A 328 -16.29 7.18 11.29
C ARG A 328 -17.28 8.23 10.82
N SER A 329 -18.42 7.83 10.26
CA SER A 329 -19.51 8.75 9.91
C SER A 329 -20.14 9.38 11.15
N LEU A 330 -20.25 8.64 12.25
CA LEU A 330 -20.69 9.18 13.53
C LEU A 330 -19.69 10.22 14.09
N ILE A 331 -18.39 9.94 14.04
CA ILE A 331 -17.36 10.90 14.47
C ILE A 331 -17.48 12.21 13.67
N LYS A 332 -17.67 12.14 12.36
CA LYS A 332 -17.89 13.32 11.51
C LYS A 332 -19.17 14.08 11.88
N ALA A 333 -20.23 13.39 12.27
CA ALA A 333 -21.43 14.03 12.77
C ALA A 333 -21.16 14.75 14.09
N ILE A 334 -20.43 14.12 15.02
CA ILE A 334 -20.04 14.71 16.32
C ILE A 334 -19.18 15.96 16.11
N THR A 335 -18.18 15.93 15.21
CA THR A 335 -17.30 17.08 14.96
C THR A 335 -18.00 18.26 14.28
N LYS A 336 -19.21 18.07 13.76
CA LYS A 336 -20.06 19.12 13.16
C LYS A 336 -21.13 19.64 14.10
N LEU A 337 -21.24 19.10 15.29
CA LEU A 337 -22.20 19.59 16.28
C LEU A 337 -21.88 21.03 16.67
N SER A 338 -22.92 21.81 16.91
CA SER A 338 -22.78 23.09 17.63
C SER A 338 -22.36 22.80 19.08
N ILE A 339 -21.50 23.64 19.60
CA ILE A 339 -20.98 23.55 20.96
C ILE A 339 -21.00 24.91 21.62
N ASP A 340 -21.25 24.91 22.97
CA ASP A 340 -21.03 26.07 23.80
C ASP A 340 -19.79 25.88 24.65
N LEU A 341 -18.91 26.88 24.69
CA LEU A 341 -17.66 26.87 25.46
C LEU A 341 -17.77 27.88 26.59
N MET A 342 -17.64 27.40 27.84
CA MET A 342 -17.69 28.26 29.02
C MET A 342 -16.50 27.96 29.95
N PRO A 343 -15.48 28.85 29.97
CA PRO A 343 -14.36 28.71 30.91
C PRO A 343 -14.82 29.19 32.33
N ASP A 344 -14.43 28.37 33.30
CA ASP A 344 -14.58 28.71 34.76
C ASP A 344 -13.15 28.76 35.32
N MET A 345 -12.65 29.97 35.51
CA MET A 345 -11.27 30.18 35.95
C MET A 345 -11.09 29.82 37.45
N ASP A 346 -12.16 29.93 38.25
CA ASP A 346 -12.11 29.61 39.67
C ASP A 346 -12.01 28.10 39.91
N LYS A 347 -12.72 27.31 39.08
CA LYS A 347 -12.64 25.85 39.10
C LYS A 347 -11.56 25.26 38.24
N ARG A 348 -10.89 26.08 37.41
CA ARG A 348 -9.98 25.64 36.37
C ARG A 348 -10.61 24.61 35.44
N GLU A 349 -11.82 24.86 35.00
CA GLU A 349 -12.60 24.00 34.13
C GLU A 349 -13.01 24.75 32.85
N LEU A 350 -12.96 24.04 31.71
CA LEU A 350 -13.61 24.47 30.48
C LEU A 350 -14.80 23.56 30.21
N SER A 351 -16.00 24.07 30.47
CA SER A 351 -17.24 23.37 30.14
C SER A 351 -17.47 23.42 28.61
N ILE A 352 -17.63 22.24 28.01
CA ILE A 352 -17.91 22.06 26.58
C ILE A 352 -19.25 21.37 26.45
N THR A 353 -20.29 22.15 26.12
CA THR A 353 -21.66 21.63 26.02
C THR A 353 -21.97 21.31 24.57
N LEU A 354 -22.28 20.03 24.28
CA LEU A 354 -22.61 19.51 22.94
C LEU A 354 -24.14 19.48 22.77
N TYR A 355 -24.61 19.84 21.59
CA TYR A 355 -25.99 19.69 21.20
C TYR A 355 -26.29 18.23 20.80
N PRO A 356 -27.55 17.74 21.01
CA PRO A 356 -27.87 16.35 20.77
C PRO A 356 -27.85 15.96 19.32
N LEU A 357 -27.53 14.69 19.07
CA LEU A 357 -27.66 14.06 17.75
C LEU A 357 -29.12 13.66 17.51
N SER A 358 -29.57 13.70 16.26
CA SER A 358 -30.94 13.34 15.86
C SER A 358 -31.29 11.85 16.03
N ASN A 359 -30.30 10.99 16.18
CA ASN A 359 -30.46 9.54 16.26
C ASN A 359 -30.14 9.05 17.69
N ASN A 360 -31.12 8.44 18.36
CA ASN A 360 -30.97 7.93 19.73
C ASN A 360 -29.80 6.97 19.93
N ARG A 361 -29.49 6.13 18.95
CA ARG A 361 -28.38 5.19 19.06
C ARG A 361 -27.03 5.91 19.02
N SER A 362 -26.89 6.86 18.09
CA SER A 362 -25.70 7.71 17.99
C SER A 362 -25.56 8.59 19.26
N GLN A 363 -26.66 9.06 19.78
CA GLN A 363 -26.73 9.84 21.02
C GLN A 363 -26.17 9.04 22.22
N LYS A 364 -26.66 7.81 22.43
CA LYS A 364 -26.16 6.92 23.50
C LYS A 364 -24.65 6.60 23.34
N ALA A 365 -24.17 6.42 22.14
CA ALA A 365 -22.74 6.21 21.90
C ALA A 365 -21.93 7.47 22.23
N LEU A 366 -22.44 8.66 21.91
CA LEU A 366 -21.82 9.94 22.25
C LEU A 366 -21.74 10.14 23.74
N GLU A 367 -22.81 9.83 24.50
CA GLU A 367 -22.85 9.92 25.98
C GLU A 367 -21.75 9.04 26.59
N LYS A 368 -21.56 7.82 26.09
CA LYS A 368 -20.51 6.92 26.58
C LYS A 368 -19.10 7.45 26.33
N ILE A 369 -18.87 8.05 25.17
CA ILE A 369 -17.60 8.70 24.89
C ILE A 369 -17.36 9.90 25.79
N ILE A 370 -18.40 10.71 26.06
CA ILE A 370 -18.29 11.85 26.96
C ILE A 370 -17.86 11.37 28.36
N ASP A 371 -18.43 10.28 28.86
CA ASP A 371 -18.05 9.70 30.16
C ASP A 371 -16.54 9.32 30.15
N GLU A 372 -16.08 8.64 29.11
CA GLU A 372 -14.66 8.23 28.99
C GLU A 372 -13.70 9.42 28.84
N VAL A 373 -14.05 10.41 28.01
CA VAL A 373 -13.22 11.60 27.82
C VAL A 373 -13.14 12.42 29.10
N ASN A 374 -14.25 12.57 29.82
CA ASN A 374 -14.28 13.25 31.12
C ASN A 374 -13.43 12.51 32.17
N ALA A 375 -13.45 11.16 32.16
CA ALA A 375 -12.61 10.35 33.03
C ALA A 375 -11.11 10.57 32.80
N SER A 376 -10.70 10.98 31.60
CA SER A 376 -9.30 11.27 31.27
C SER A 376 -8.78 12.57 31.88
N LYS A 377 -9.67 13.47 32.33
CA LYS A 377 -9.34 14.82 32.86
C LYS A 377 -8.37 15.59 31.94
N ALA A 378 -8.59 15.51 30.61
CA ALA A 378 -7.76 16.15 29.63
C ALA A 378 -7.75 17.69 29.83
N ILE A 379 -6.54 18.28 29.74
CA ILE A 379 -6.36 19.72 29.89
C ILE A 379 -6.45 20.38 28.49
N TYR A 380 -7.12 21.51 28.41
CA TYR A 380 -7.16 22.28 27.17
C TYR A 380 -5.76 22.82 26.84
N PRO A 381 -5.25 22.57 25.59
CA PRO A 381 -3.88 22.92 25.23
C PRO A 381 -3.53 24.37 25.45
N GLY A 382 -2.38 24.65 26.09
CA GLY A 382 -1.91 26.00 26.38
C GLY A 382 -2.56 26.66 27.60
N THR A 383 -3.34 25.92 28.38
CA THR A 383 -4.00 26.38 29.62
C THR A 383 -3.85 25.36 30.74
N ASP A 384 -4.38 25.68 31.92
CA ASP A 384 -4.54 24.76 33.06
C ASP A 384 -6.00 24.30 33.26
N LEU A 385 -6.87 24.58 32.27
CA LEU A 385 -8.28 24.24 32.32
C LEU A 385 -8.54 22.79 31.99
N VAL A 386 -9.19 22.04 32.86
CA VAL A 386 -9.69 20.69 32.61
C VAL A 386 -10.93 20.77 31.74
N MET A 387 -10.93 20.06 30.60
CA MET A 387 -12.10 19.98 29.72
C MET A 387 -13.18 19.10 30.34
N VAL A 388 -14.38 19.62 30.46
CA VAL A 388 -15.57 18.91 30.96
C VAL A 388 -16.64 18.93 29.87
N PHE A 389 -16.89 17.79 29.26
CA PHE A 389 -17.89 17.63 28.21
C PHE A 389 -19.27 17.33 28.84
N LYS A 390 -20.30 18.01 28.35
CA LYS A 390 -21.70 17.86 28.79
C LYS A 390 -22.62 17.80 27.57
N MET A 391 -23.80 17.22 27.75
CA MET A 391 -24.87 17.30 26.76
C MET A 391 -25.88 18.39 27.19
N THR A 392 -26.41 19.12 26.21
CA THR A 392 -27.53 20.01 26.43
C THR A 392 -28.74 19.18 26.89
N THR A 393 -29.31 19.51 28.02
CA THR A 393 -30.66 19.02 28.45
C THR A 393 -31.68 19.71 27.54
N ILE A 394 -32.41 18.94 26.73
CA ILE A 394 -33.54 19.43 25.93
C ILE A 394 -34.71 19.73 26.88
#